data_51ec4eceb79a3836dbfb2698614fd00d
#
_entry.id   51ec4eceb79a3836dbfb2698614fd00d
#
_cell.length_a   1.000
_cell.length_b   1.000
_cell.length_c   1.000
_cell.angle_alpha   90.00
_cell.angle_beta   90.00
_cell.angle_gamma   90.00
#
_symmetry.space_group_name_H-M   'P 1'
#
loop_
_entity.id
_entity.type
_entity.pdbx_description
1 polymer ?
#
loop_
_entity_poly.entity_id
_entity_poly.type
_entity_poly.pdbx_seq_one_letter_code
_entity_poly.pdbx_strand_id
1 'polypeptide(L)'
;MTNALNILVVGSGAREHALASKISESPRCANLHVTPGNAGTPGTRHNVSATDTDGIIALCNTNRISLVVVGPEAPLAAGIVDALLAAGIAAFGPTQALARLESDKSYARNIAHTLNMPSPRFASFTQGSEAEALAWWKNFGADIVVKQSGLAGGKGVVVPT
;
A
#
# COMPACT_ATOMS: atom_id res chain seq x y z
N MET A 1 1.74 34.16 -4.11
CA MET A 1 2.18 33.52 -2.84
C MET A 1 1.94 32.04 -2.95
N THR A 2 3.00 31.22 -2.94
CA THR A 2 2.84 29.77 -2.95
C THR A 2 2.31 29.34 -1.58
N ASN A 3 1.11 28.76 -1.54
CA ASN A 3 0.58 28.17 -0.30
C ASN A 3 1.54 27.07 0.16
N ALA A 4 2.25 27.33 1.24
CA ALA A 4 3.12 26.34 1.87
C ALA A 4 2.26 25.29 2.61
N LEU A 5 2.61 24.03 2.49
CA LEU A 5 1.84 22.87 2.96
C LEU A 5 2.48 22.24 4.19
N ASN A 6 1.67 21.85 5.16
CA ASN A 6 2.07 20.88 6.17
C ASN A 6 1.80 19.49 5.61
N ILE A 7 2.82 18.67 5.49
CA ILE A 7 2.74 17.36 4.82
C ILE A 7 3.04 16.25 5.83
N LEU A 8 2.21 15.21 5.83
CA LEU A 8 2.43 14.00 6.62
C LEU A 8 2.80 12.85 5.69
N VAL A 9 3.92 12.17 5.94
CA VAL A 9 4.28 10.90 5.32
C VAL A 9 3.95 9.76 6.28
N VAL A 10 3.12 8.82 5.83
CA VAL A 10 2.73 7.63 6.60
C VAL A 10 3.58 6.45 6.18
N GLY A 11 4.26 5.81 7.15
CA GLY A 11 5.10 4.64 6.98
C GLY A 11 6.48 4.80 7.62
N SER A 12 7.28 3.75 7.60
CA SER A 12 8.59 3.68 8.29
C SER A 12 9.71 3.03 7.49
N GLY A 13 9.44 2.61 6.27
CA GLY A 13 10.39 1.92 5.41
C GLY A 13 11.35 2.84 4.66
N ALA A 14 12.23 2.25 3.85
CA ALA A 14 13.18 2.99 3.01
C ALA A 14 12.48 3.86 1.96
N ARG A 15 11.35 3.39 1.42
CA ARG A 15 10.52 4.15 0.47
C ARG A 15 9.99 5.43 1.12
N GLU A 16 9.42 5.35 2.30
CA GLU A 16 8.88 6.50 3.02
C GLU A 16 9.99 7.46 3.46
N HIS A 17 11.15 6.93 3.83
CA HIS A 17 12.34 7.76 4.08
C HIS A 17 12.74 8.57 2.84
N ALA A 18 12.83 7.93 1.68
CA ALA A 18 13.18 8.60 0.42
C ALA A 18 12.13 9.65 0.01
N LEU A 19 10.84 9.33 0.17
CA LEU A 19 9.74 10.28 -0.08
C LEU A 19 9.83 11.48 0.86
N ALA A 20 10.01 11.26 2.16
CA ALA A 20 10.15 12.32 3.15
C ALA A 20 11.35 13.21 2.87
N SER A 21 12.51 12.62 2.52
CA SER A 21 13.72 13.36 2.14
C SER A 21 13.47 14.24 0.92
N LYS A 22 12.83 13.71 -0.11
CA LYS A 22 12.55 14.48 -1.32
C LYS A 22 11.49 15.57 -1.11
N ILE A 23 10.48 15.31 -0.30
CA ILE A 23 9.44 16.29 0.06
C ILE A 23 10.05 17.43 0.87
N SER A 24 11.00 17.17 1.77
CA SER A 24 11.65 18.20 2.60
C SER A 24 12.42 19.24 1.78
N GLU A 25 12.87 18.89 0.59
CA GLU A 25 13.57 19.82 -0.33
C GLU A 25 12.60 20.76 -1.07
N SER A 26 11.30 20.50 -1.02
CA SER A 26 10.31 21.27 -1.76
C SER A 26 10.08 22.64 -1.12
N PRO A 27 10.15 23.74 -1.88
CA PRO A 27 9.82 25.08 -1.36
C PRO A 27 8.34 25.23 -0.97
N ARG A 28 7.50 24.24 -1.31
CA ARG A 28 6.10 24.18 -0.91
C ARG A 28 5.89 23.42 0.40
N CYS A 29 6.89 22.74 0.93
CA CYS A 29 6.81 22.03 2.22
C CYS A 29 7.15 23.03 3.33
N ALA A 30 6.14 23.48 4.09
CA ALA A 30 6.35 24.33 5.25
C ALA A 30 6.84 23.51 6.45
N ASN A 31 6.11 22.44 6.77
CA ASN A 31 6.44 21.50 7.84
C ASN A 31 6.25 20.08 7.34
N LEU A 32 7.26 19.26 7.55
CA LEU A 32 7.21 17.83 7.28
C LEU A 32 6.97 17.05 8.58
N HIS A 33 5.96 16.22 8.55
CA HIS A 33 5.63 15.29 9.62
C HIS A 33 5.74 13.85 9.10
N VAL A 34 6.07 12.89 9.94
CA VAL A 34 6.17 11.46 9.59
C VAL A 34 5.58 10.59 10.68
N THR A 35 4.92 9.48 10.31
CA THR A 35 4.38 8.52 11.27
C THR A 35 4.37 7.10 10.72
N PRO A 36 4.84 6.08 11.48
CA PRO A 36 5.68 6.22 12.66
C PRO A 36 7.10 6.69 12.33
N GLY A 37 7.50 6.71 11.04
CA GLY A 37 8.84 7.04 10.59
C GLY A 37 9.90 6.07 11.11
N ASN A 38 11.15 6.33 10.83
CA ASN A 38 12.31 5.66 11.41
C ASN A 38 13.34 6.68 11.92
N ALA A 39 14.42 6.22 12.54
CA ALA A 39 15.41 7.11 13.18
C ALA A 39 16.09 8.10 12.20
N GLY A 40 16.18 7.74 10.91
CA GLY A 40 16.81 8.60 9.88
C GLY A 40 15.81 9.42 9.07
N THR A 41 14.50 9.21 9.22
CA THR A 41 13.50 9.92 8.41
C THR A 41 13.43 11.39 8.81
N PRO A 42 13.58 12.34 7.89
CA PRO A 42 13.48 13.77 8.19
C PRO A 42 12.06 14.18 8.55
N GLY A 43 11.93 15.27 9.29
CA GLY A 43 10.66 15.83 9.73
C GLY A 43 10.31 15.55 11.19
N THR A 44 9.19 16.09 11.64
CA THR A 44 8.68 15.85 12.99
C THR A 44 8.05 14.46 13.06
N ARG A 45 8.62 13.59 13.90
CA ARG A 45 8.19 12.20 14.04
C ARG A 45 7.07 12.07 15.08
N HIS A 46 6.04 11.29 14.75
CA HIS A 46 4.93 10.95 15.63
C HIS A 46 4.86 9.44 15.84
N ASN A 47 4.37 9.03 17.02
CA ASN A 47 4.25 7.61 17.38
C ASN A 47 2.80 7.12 17.18
N VAL A 48 2.30 7.21 15.95
CA VAL A 48 1.00 6.67 15.55
C VAL A 48 1.25 5.55 14.54
N SER A 49 0.60 4.41 14.71
CA SER A 49 0.73 3.29 13.76
C SER A 49 0.26 3.70 12.36
N ALA A 50 0.92 3.22 11.32
CA ALA A 50 0.49 3.43 9.93
C ALA A 50 -0.91 2.88 9.63
N THR A 51 -1.39 1.91 10.41
CA THR A 51 -2.72 1.30 10.29
C THR A 51 -3.76 1.86 11.27
N ASP A 52 -3.39 2.81 12.12
CA ASP A 52 -4.30 3.50 13.03
C ASP A 52 -4.90 4.73 12.31
N THR A 53 -5.93 4.49 11.53
CA THR A 53 -6.58 5.52 10.70
C THR A 53 -7.14 6.67 11.53
N ASP A 54 -7.78 6.38 12.66
CA ASP A 54 -8.37 7.41 13.53
C ASP A 54 -7.29 8.26 14.19
N GLY A 55 -6.22 7.62 14.68
CA GLY A 55 -5.06 8.31 15.21
C GLY A 55 -4.38 9.21 14.18
N ILE A 56 -4.29 8.78 12.91
CA ILE A 56 -3.73 9.59 11.82
C ILE A 56 -4.63 10.79 11.51
N ILE A 57 -5.96 10.62 11.48
CA ILE A 57 -6.90 11.72 11.28
C ILE A 57 -6.78 12.75 12.42
N ALA A 58 -6.73 12.30 13.66
CA ALA A 58 -6.54 13.17 14.83
C ALA A 58 -5.21 13.94 14.77
N LEU A 59 -4.13 13.27 14.36
CA LEU A 59 -2.81 13.87 14.14
C LEU A 59 -2.86 14.94 13.03
N CYS A 60 -3.56 14.67 11.93
CA CYS A 60 -3.75 15.62 10.84
C CYS A 60 -4.45 16.89 11.31
N ASN A 61 -5.53 16.76 12.07
CA ASN A 61 -6.28 17.90 12.61
C ASN A 61 -5.43 18.72 13.57
N THR A 62 -4.72 18.09 14.50
CA THR A 62 -3.87 18.74 15.50
C THR A 62 -2.73 19.55 14.85
N ASN A 63 -2.11 19.00 13.80
CA ASN A 63 -0.96 19.62 13.13
C ASN A 63 -1.33 20.38 11.85
N ARG A 64 -2.63 20.54 11.56
CA ARG A 64 -3.13 21.22 10.36
C ARG A 64 -2.48 20.68 9.08
N ILE A 65 -2.43 19.36 8.96
CA ILE A 65 -1.85 18.70 7.79
C ILE A 65 -2.70 19.02 6.56
N SER A 66 -2.06 19.49 5.52
CA SER A 66 -2.70 19.86 4.24
C SER A 66 -2.70 18.70 3.24
N LEU A 67 -1.74 17.77 3.37
CA LEU A 67 -1.57 16.64 2.47
C LEU A 67 -0.98 15.45 3.23
N VAL A 68 -1.59 14.29 3.08
CA VAL A 68 -1.04 13.01 3.58
C VAL A 68 -0.49 12.21 2.41
N VAL A 69 0.73 11.69 2.52
CA VAL A 69 1.35 10.77 1.57
C VAL A 69 1.45 9.41 2.21
N VAL A 70 0.74 8.42 1.67
CA VAL A 70 0.69 7.07 2.23
C VAL A 70 1.63 6.16 1.45
N GLY A 71 2.66 5.65 2.13
CA GLY A 71 3.69 4.81 1.51
C GLY A 71 3.39 3.31 1.49
N PRO A 72 3.03 2.68 2.63
CA PRO A 72 2.90 1.22 2.71
C PRO A 72 1.54 0.72 2.21
N GLU A 73 1.52 -0.53 1.77
CA GLU A 73 0.35 -1.18 1.16
C GLU A 73 -0.75 -1.48 2.19
N ALA A 74 -0.38 -1.83 3.43
CA ALA A 74 -1.33 -2.25 4.46
C ALA A 74 -2.37 -1.19 4.81
N PRO A 75 -2.03 0.07 5.13
CA PRO A 75 -3.01 1.12 5.35
C PRO A 75 -3.83 1.46 4.10
N LEU A 76 -3.25 1.37 2.89
CA LEU A 76 -3.98 1.57 1.64
C LEU A 76 -5.06 0.50 1.45
N ALA A 77 -4.71 -0.76 1.67
CA ALA A 77 -5.65 -1.88 1.62
C ALA A 77 -6.73 -1.78 2.72
N ALA A 78 -6.41 -1.16 3.85
CA ALA A 78 -7.36 -0.88 4.93
C ALA A 78 -8.30 0.32 4.66
N GLY A 79 -8.05 1.12 3.59
CA GLY A 79 -8.91 2.23 3.19
C GLY A 79 -8.58 3.58 3.84
N ILE A 80 -7.35 3.78 4.29
CA ILE A 80 -6.93 5.05 4.91
C ILE A 80 -7.18 6.27 4.02
N VAL A 81 -6.99 6.14 2.70
CA VAL A 81 -7.19 7.25 1.75
C VAL A 81 -8.67 7.64 1.70
N ASP A 82 -9.56 6.66 1.66
CA ASP A 82 -11.01 6.90 1.66
C ASP A 82 -11.44 7.62 2.95
N ALA A 83 -10.91 7.19 4.10
CA ALA A 83 -11.21 7.80 5.39
C ALA A 83 -10.67 9.24 5.51
N LEU A 84 -9.44 9.49 5.03
CA LEU A 84 -8.85 10.83 5.00
C LEU A 84 -9.66 11.79 4.11
N LEU A 85 -10.05 11.34 2.91
CA LEU A 85 -10.87 12.13 2.00
C LEU A 85 -12.26 12.41 2.59
N ALA A 86 -12.88 11.44 3.25
CA ALA A 86 -14.15 11.62 3.96
C ALA A 86 -14.03 12.64 5.12
N ALA A 87 -12.86 12.72 5.77
CA ALA A 87 -12.54 13.71 6.77
C ALA A 87 -12.13 15.09 6.20
N GLY A 88 -12.16 15.27 4.87
CA GLY A 88 -11.78 16.51 4.19
C GLY A 88 -10.26 16.75 4.11
N ILE A 89 -9.46 15.72 4.33
CA ILE A 89 -7.99 15.77 4.31
C ILE A 89 -7.50 15.23 2.97
N ALA A 90 -6.73 16.04 2.23
CA ALA A 90 -6.15 15.60 0.96
C ALA A 90 -5.13 14.46 1.20
N ALA A 91 -5.20 13.40 0.38
CA ALA A 91 -4.32 12.26 0.49
C ALA A 91 -3.77 11.84 -0.88
N PHE A 92 -2.50 11.46 -0.91
CA PHE A 92 -1.84 10.83 -2.04
C PHE A 92 -1.69 9.33 -1.77
N GLY A 93 -2.34 8.55 -2.58
CA GLY A 93 -2.40 7.09 -2.53
C GLY A 93 -3.67 6.59 -3.22
N PRO A 94 -3.74 5.31 -3.61
CA PRO A 94 -4.96 4.73 -4.15
C PRO A 94 -6.05 4.59 -3.07
N THR A 95 -7.32 4.68 -3.48
CA THR A 95 -8.45 4.27 -2.65
C THR A 95 -8.38 2.78 -2.33
N GLN A 96 -9.12 2.31 -1.35
CA GLN A 96 -9.18 0.88 -0.98
C GLN A 96 -9.51 0.00 -2.19
N ALA A 97 -10.48 0.43 -3.00
CA ALA A 97 -10.88 -0.30 -4.20
C ALA A 97 -9.73 -0.44 -5.22
N LEU A 98 -8.92 0.60 -5.41
CA LEU A 98 -7.75 0.58 -6.30
C LEU A 98 -6.55 -0.13 -5.68
N ALA A 99 -6.34 -0.01 -4.37
CA ALA A 99 -5.30 -0.72 -3.64
C ALA A 99 -5.45 -2.25 -3.73
N ARG A 100 -6.65 -2.73 -4.04
CA ARG A 100 -6.92 -4.14 -4.27
C ARG A 100 -6.12 -4.73 -5.44
N LEU A 101 -5.73 -3.93 -6.43
CA LEU A 101 -4.84 -4.36 -7.52
C LEU A 101 -3.47 -4.84 -7.02
N GLU A 102 -2.98 -4.30 -5.91
CA GLU A 102 -1.73 -4.70 -5.26
C GLU A 102 -1.97 -5.75 -4.16
N SER A 103 -3.02 -5.56 -3.35
CA SER A 103 -3.25 -6.36 -2.16
C SER A 103 -3.94 -7.72 -2.41
N ASP A 104 -4.52 -7.93 -3.60
CA ASP A 104 -5.21 -9.18 -3.99
C ASP A 104 -4.72 -9.63 -5.37
N LYS A 105 -3.77 -10.58 -5.37
CA LYS A 105 -3.15 -11.08 -6.61
C LYS A 105 -4.15 -11.78 -7.54
N SER A 106 -5.14 -12.47 -6.99
CA SER A 106 -6.19 -13.13 -7.76
C SER A 106 -7.07 -12.09 -8.47
N TYR A 107 -7.46 -11.04 -7.74
CA TYR A 107 -8.21 -9.93 -8.32
C TYR A 107 -7.44 -9.24 -9.46
N ALA A 108 -6.17 -8.88 -9.22
CA ALA A 108 -5.34 -8.25 -10.23
C ALA A 108 -5.17 -9.11 -11.50
N ARG A 109 -5.00 -10.44 -11.34
CA ARG A 109 -4.91 -11.37 -12.46
C ARG A 109 -6.22 -11.48 -13.24
N ASN A 110 -7.36 -11.50 -12.57
CA ASN A 110 -8.67 -11.53 -13.21
C ASN A 110 -8.91 -10.24 -14.00
N ILE A 111 -8.54 -9.07 -13.48
CA ILE A 111 -8.62 -7.80 -14.21
C ILE A 111 -7.72 -7.82 -15.45
N ALA A 112 -6.46 -8.24 -15.32
CA ALA A 112 -5.55 -8.35 -16.45
C ALA A 112 -6.10 -9.29 -17.54
N HIS A 113 -6.68 -10.42 -17.16
CA HIS A 113 -7.31 -11.36 -18.09
C HIS A 113 -8.53 -10.74 -18.79
N THR A 114 -9.41 -10.08 -18.05
CA THR A 114 -10.60 -9.41 -18.61
C THR A 114 -10.22 -8.32 -19.64
N LEU A 115 -9.10 -7.64 -19.39
CA LEU A 115 -8.58 -6.58 -20.27
C LEU A 115 -7.67 -7.12 -21.38
N ASN A 116 -7.54 -8.44 -21.54
CA ASN A 116 -6.64 -9.09 -22.49
C ASN A 116 -5.18 -8.61 -22.38
N MET A 117 -4.73 -8.27 -21.18
CA MET A 117 -3.34 -7.87 -20.93
C MET A 117 -2.42 -9.09 -20.96
N PRO A 118 -1.22 -9.00 -21.58
CA PRO A 118 -0.23 -10.06 -21.53
C PRO A 118 0.04 -10.47 -20.07
N SER A 119 -0.19 -11.74 -19.75
CA SER A 119 -0.10 -12.26 -18.40
C SER A 119 0.23 -13.76 -18.46
N PRO A 120 1.05 -14.29 -17.54
CA PRO A 120 1.22 -15.73 -17.40
C PRO A 120 -0.12 -16.42 -17.15
N ARG A 121 -0.27 -17.66 -17.63
CA ARG A 121 -1.42 -18.49 -17.25
C ARG A 121 -1.49 -18.64 -15.73
N PHE A 122 -2.66 -18.59 -15.16
CA PHE A 122 -2.87 -18.72 -13.73
C PHE A 122 -4.17 -19.44 -13.41
N ALA A 123 -4.27 -19.95 -12.19
CA ALA A 123 -5.51 -20.36 -11.55
C ALA A 123 -5.49 -19.90 -10.09
N SER A 124 -6.66 -19.68 -9.53
CA SER A 124 -6.82 -19.31 -8.13
C SER A 124 -7.66 -20.35 -7.43
N PHE A 125 -7.22 -20.77 -6.24
CA PHE A 125 -7.85 -21.78 -5.42
C PHE A 125 -8.07 -21.23 -4.01
N THR A 126 -9.16 -21.65 -3.38
CA THR A 126 -9.46 -21.31 -1.98
C THR A 126 -9.00 -22.43 -1.05
N GLN A 127 -8.94 -22.14 0.24
CA GLN A 127 -8.70 -23.18 1.24
C GLN A 127 -9.74 -24.28 1.15
N GLY A 128 -9.32 -25.54 1.17
CA GLY A 128 -10.18 -26.71 1.01
C GLY A 128 -10.32 -27.22 -0.42
N SER A 129 -9.71 -26.55 -1.42
CA SER A 129 -9.68 -27.00 -2.83
C SER A 129 -8.32 -27.54 -3.27
N GLU A 130 -7.56 -28.14 -2.36
CA GLU A 130 -6.21 -28.66 -2.62
C GLU A 130 -6.20 -29.76 -3.70
N ALA A 131 -7.22 -30.62 -3.72
CA ALA A 131 -7.33 -31.68 -4.73
C ALA A 131 -7.53 -31.11 -6.15
N GLU A 132 -8.33 -30.04 -6.28
CA GLU A 132 -8.54 -29.32 -7.54
C GLU A 132 -7.26 -28.61 -7.99
N ALA A 133 -6.55 -27.99 -7.06
CA ALA A 133 -5.27 -27.32 -7.33
C ALA A 133 -4.22 -28.32 -7.85
N LEU A 134 -4.12 -29.50 -7.22
CA LEU A 134 -3.23 -30.57 -7.65
C LEU A 134 -3.60 -31.14 -9.02
N ALA A 135 -4.89 -31.32 -9.29
CA ALA A 135 -5.37 -31.77 -10.60
C ALA A 135 -5.06 -30.76 -11.68
N TRP A 136 -5.27 -29.48 -11.41
CA TRP A 136 -4.93 -28.39 -12.34
C TRP A 136 -3.43 -28.35 -12.63
N TRP A 137 -2.58 -28.43 -11.58
CA TRP A 137 -1.13 -28.45 -11.76
C TRP A 137 -0.66 -29.63 -12.63
N LYS A 138 -1.13 -30.86 -12.35
CA LYS A 138 -0.80 -32.03 -13.17
C LYS A 138 -1.16 -31.83 -14.64
N ASN A 139 -2.30 -31.23 -14.93
CA ASN A 139 -2.74 -30.93 -16.29
C ASN A 139 -2.00 -29.76 -16.93
N PHE A 140 -1.41 -28.87 -16.12
CA PHE A 140 -0.64 -27.73 -16.61
C PHE A 140 0.66 -28.17 -17.30
N GLY A 141 1.30 -29.23 -16.81
CA GLY A 141 2.43 -29.90 -17.46
C GLY A 141 3.74 -29.11 -17.43
N ALA A 142 3.90 -28.16 -16.52
CA ALA A 142 5.11 -27.38 -16.34
C ALA A 142 5.26 -26.93 -14.87
N ASP A 143 6.43 -26.43 -14.52
CA ASP A 143 6.67 -25.82 -13.21
C ASP A 143 5.79 -24.61 -12.99
N ILE A 144 5.28 -24.46 -11.76
CA ILE A 144 4.41 -23.36 -11.36
C ILE A 144 4.98 -22.63 -10.16
N VAL A 145 4.69 -21.34 -10.07
CA VAL A 145 4.96 -20.54 -8.88
C VAL A 145 3.68 -20.43 -8.07
N VAL A 146 3.71 -20.91 -6.84
CA VAL A 146 2.58 -20.80 -5.90
C VAL A 146 2.69 -19.49 -5.14
N LYS A 147 1.59 -18.75 -5.07
CA LYS A 147 1.55 -17.44 -4.39
C LYS A 147 0.34 -17.34 -3.49
N GLN A 148 0.52 -16.81 -2.29
CA GLN A 148 -0.58 -16.35 -1.46
C GLN A 148 -1.21 -15.11 -2.11
N SER A 149 -2.54 -15.05 -2.24
CA SER A 149 -3.21 -13.97 -2.93
C SER A 149 -3.10 -12.64 -2.19
N GLY A 150 -3.27 -12.62 -0.87
CA GLY A 150 -3.20 -11.43 -0.03
C GLY A 150 -1.79 -10.85 0.17
N LEU A 151 -1.72 -9.81 1.00
CA LEU A 151 -0.45 -9.23 1.45
C LEU A 151 0.33 -10.23 2.30
N ALA A 152 1.55 -10.52 1.94
CA ALA A 152 2.40 -11.51 2.59
C ALA A 152 3.82 -11.01 2.88
N GLY A 153 4.08 -9.70 2.76
CA GLY A 153 5.38 -9.09 3.07
C GLY A 153 6.56 -9.71 2.32
N GLY A 154 6.35 -10.14 1.06
CA GLY A 154 7.36 -10.81 0.25
C GLY A 154 7.60 -12.29 0.59
N LYS A 155 6.89 -12.87 1.58
CA LYS A 155 7.10 -14.25 2.09
C LYS A 155 6.06 -15.25 1.58
N GLY A 156 5.05 -14.83 0.85
CA GLY A 156 3.95 -15.68 0.37
C GLY A 156 4.17 -16.24 -1.05
N VAL A 157 5.41 -16.53 -1.46
CA VAL A 157 5.74 -17.06 -2.78
C VAL A 157 6.62 -18.29 -2.64
N VAL A 158 6.23 -19.39 -3.30
CA VAL A 158 7.02 -20.62 -3.41
C VAL A 158 7.37 -20.81 -4.89
N VAL A 159 8.64 -20.87 -5.18
CA VAL A 159 9.20 -21.15 -6.52
C VAL A 159 9.71 -22.56 -6.52
N PRO A 160 9.42 -23.40 -7.55
CA PRO A 160 9.99 -24.74 -7.66
C PRO A 160 11.53 -24.65 -7.77
N THR A 161 12.21 -25.61 -7.15
CA THR A 161 13.68 -25.78 -7.20
C THR A 161 14.03 -26.93 -8.13
#